data_fa96a1a35d5fe0d2273f214fd60b1625
#
_entry.id   fa96a1a35d5fe0d2273f214fd60b1625
#
_cell.length_a   1.000
_cell.length_b   1.000
_cell.length_c   1.000
_cell.angle_alpha   90.00
_cell.angle_beta   90.00
_cell.angle_gamma   90.00
#
_symmetry.space_group_name_H-M   'P 1'
#
loop_
_entity.id
_entity.type
_entity.pdbx_description
1 polymer ?
#
loop_
_entity_poly.entity_id
_entity_poly.type
_entity_poly.pdbx_seq_one_letter_code
_entity_poly.pdbx_strand_id
1 'polypeptide(L)'
;MVLFSAQIACTYLKSFHNDKKTCRSVCWAAWGAYCAFQYWTMASNTSHPLFALTINILLIFLIYKVSYYVSNKTALFRAGILYALWMLVEVAVNYMLGKTGTAEMSYGFIVGNVISQIVMYILVHVLKRCRKSDSLPEISLKYWIRLFLIPLVTIYVIHNTFHLTVQNQRNIFFLITTILMILINYVTFDVYDKLGNHLETEKKNLAYEQQIALCNKQAAEREAAYQETRRVRHDLNGYLV
;
A
#
# COMPACT_ATOMS: atom_id res chain seq x y z
N MET A 1 -15.37 -16.03 10.54
CA MET A 1 -14.78 -14.69 10.74
C MET A 1 -13.28 -14.68 10.42
N VAL A 2 -12.43 -15.41 11.13
CA VAL A 2 -10.97 -15.42 10.92
C VAL A 2 -10.55 -15.75 9.48
N LEU A 3 -11.14 -16.77 8.86
CA LEU A 3 -10.84 -17.13 7.46
C LEU A 3 -11.27 -16.04 6.47
N PHE A 4 -12.36 -15.34 6.76
CA PHE A 4 -12.83 -14.26 5.90
C PHE A 4 -11.93 -13.02 6.01
N SER A 5 -11.44 -12.68 7.21
CA SER A 5 -10.43 -11.61 7.38
C SER A 5 -9.12 -11.95 6.66
N ALA A 6 -8.66 -13.20 6.73
CA ALA A 6 -7.49 -13.64 5.96
C ALA A 6 -7.72 -13.55 4.45
N GLN A 7 -8.93 -13.88 3.96
CA GLN A 7 -9.28 -13.74 2.55
C GLN A 7 -9.28 -12.28 2.08
N ILE A 8 -9.81 -11.35 2.90
CA ILE A 8 -9.77 -9.90 2.61
C ILE A 8 -8.33 -9.42 2.49
N ALA A 9 -7.49 -9.74 3.47
CA ALA A 9 -6.08 -9.38 3.46
C ALA A 9 -5.34 -10.01 2.25
N CYS A 10 -5.59 -11.27 1.93
CA CYS A 10 -5.03 -11.94 0.76
C CYS A 10 -5.46 -11.26 -0.55
N THR A 11 -6.74 -10.89 -0.68
CA THR A 11 -7.26 -10.18 -1.86
C THR A 11 -6.63 -8.81 -2.00
N TYR A 12 -6.45 -8.09 -0.90
CA TYR A 12 -5.75 -6.81 -0.87
C TYR A 12 -4.30 -6.95 -1.34
N LEU A 13 -3.54 -7.90 -0.80
CA LEU A 13 -2.15 -8.10 -1.19
C LEU A 13 -2.00 -8.53 -2.65
N LYS A 14 -2.86 -9.44 -3.13
CA LYS A 14 -2.89 -9.87 -4.53
C LYS A 14 -3.22 -8.75 -5.51
N SER A 15 -3.96 -7.73 -5.08
CA SER A 15 -4.28 -6.60 -5.95
C SER A 15 -3.05 -5.78 -6.36
N PHE A 16 -1.91 -5.95 -5.68
CA PHE A 16 -0.71 -5.15 -5.89
C PHE A 16 0.44 -5.88 -6.59
N HIS A 17 0.48 -7.21 -6.55
CA HIS A 17 1.57 -7.97 -7.14
C HIS A 17 1.06 -9.32 -7.64
N ASN A 18 1.42 -9.65 -8.87
CA ASN A 18 1.15 -10.95 -9.47
C ASN A 18 2.29 -11.94 -9.26
N ASP A 19 3.54 -11.45 -9.14
CA ASP A 19 4.72 -12.29 -9.03
C ASP A 19 4.89 -12.86 -7.61
N LYS A 20 4.87 -14.19 -7.51
CA LYS A 20 5.05 -14.92 -6.26
C LYS A 20 6.51 -15.32 -6.08
N LYS A 21 7.05 -15.04 -4.92
CA LYS A 21 8.46 -15.28 -4.57
C LYS A 21 8.74 -16.68 -4.02
N THR A 22 7.80 -17.32 -3.34
CA THR A 22 8.15 -18.33 -2.32
C THR A 22 7.44 -19.66 -2.50
N CYS A 23 8.06 -20.70 -1.94
CA CYS A 23 7.51 -22.03 -1.79
C CYS A 23 6.13 -21.97 -1.10
N ARG A 24 5.21 -22.75 -1.63
CA ARG A 24 3.80 -22.78 -1.20
C ARG A 24 3.62 -23.10 0.29
N SER A 25 4.51 -23.94 0.85
CA SER A 25 4.48 -24.34 2.27
C SER A 25 4.75 -23.20 3.23
N VAL A 26 5.76 -22.36 2.96
CA VAL A 26 6.10 -21.21 3.81
C VAL A 26 4.98 -20.16 3.81
N CYS A 27 4.35 -19.96 2.66
CA CYS A 27 3.20 -19.06 2.55
C CYS A 27 2.01 -19.57 3.39
N TRP A 28 1.71 -20.87 3.36
CA TRP A 28 0.67 -21.47 4.18
C TRP A 28 0.96 -21.37 5.69
N ALA A 29 2.21 -21.57 6.10
CA ALA A 29 2.61 -21.43 7.49
C ALA A 29 2.42 -19.98 7.99
N ALA A 30 2.79 -18.98 7.19
CA ALA A 30 2.62 -17.57 7.54
C ALA A 30 1.13 -17.19 7.66
N TRP A 31 0.28 -17.66 6.76
CA TRP A 31 -1.19 -17.46 6.86
C TRP A 31 -1.78 -18.22 8.05
N GLY A 32 -1.27 -19.43 8.36
CA GLY A 32 -1.67 -20.17 9.55
C GLY A 32 -1.35 -19.43 10.85
N ALA A 33 -0.17 -18.83 10.96
CA ALA A 33 0.22 -17.99 12.09
C ALA A 33 -0.69 -16.76 12.23
N TYR A 34 -1.04 -16.11 11.12
CA TYR A 34 -1.99 -15.00 11.11
C TYR A 34 -3.38 -15.42 11.61
N CYS A 35 -3.91 -16.54 11.11
CA CYS A 35 -5.20 -17.06 11.53
C CYS A 35 -5.21 -17.46 13.02
N ALA A 36 -4.13 -18.08 13.50
CA ALA A 36 -3.98 -18.46 14.91
C ALA A 36 -3.96 -17.23 15.82
N PHE A 37 -3.24 -16.17 15.42
CA PHE A 37 -3.19 -14.92 16.16
C PHE A 37 -4.56 -14.22 16.18
N GLN A 38 -5.27 -14.17 15.04
CA GLN A 38 -6.63 -13.61 14.98
C GLN A 38 -7.61 -14.39 15.87
N TYR A 39 -7.51 -15.72 15.88
CA TYR A 39 -8.33 -16.54 16.77
C TYR A 39 -8.00 -16.26 18.24
N TRP A 40 -6.72 -16.17 18.58
CA TRP A 40 -6.28 -15.85 19.94
C TRP A 40 -6.76 -14.48 20.41
N THR A 41 -6.69 -13.44 19.58
CA THR A 41 -7.19 -12.10 19.92
C THR A 41 -8.70 -12.06 20.12
N MET A 42 -9.47 -12.88 19.38
CA MET A 42 -10.91 -13.03 19.58
C MET A 42 -11.25 -13.77 20.88
N ALA A 43 -10.45 -14.78 21.25
CA ALA A 43 -10.70 -15.62 22.43
C ALA A 43 -10.25 -14.97 23.73
N SER A 44 -9.15 -14.20 23.70
CA SER A 44 -8.49 -13.68 24.92
C SER A 44 -9.04 -12.35 25.42
N ASN A 45 -10.02 -11.74 24.74
CA ASN A 45 -10.60 -10.44 25.09
C ASN A 45 -9.53 -9.41 25.47
N THR A 46 -8.47 -9.33 24.63
CA THR A 46 -7.21 -8.61 24.94
C THR A 46 -7.47 -7.14 25.25
N SER A 47 -7.09 -6.72 26.45
CA SER A 47 -7.24 -5.37 26.97
C SER A 47 -6.36 -4.30 26.29
N HIS A 48 -5.48 -4.71 25.35
CA HIS A 48 -4.52 -3.82 24.71
C HIS A 48 -4.70 -3.77 23.18
N PRO A 49 -5.61 -2.93 22.65
CA PRO A 49 -5.91 -2.86 21.23
C PRO A 49 -4.70 -2.42 20.38
N LEU A 50 -3.84 -1.54 20.89
CA LEU A 50 -2.63 -1.10 20.20
C LEU A 50 -1.60 -2.22 20.03
N PHE A 51 -1.48 -3.12 21.00
CA PHE A 51 -0.60 -4.29 20.90
C PHE A 51 -1.08 -5.25 19.81
N ALA A 52 -2.38 -5.57 19.82
CA ALA A 52 -2.98 -6.43 18.79
C ALA A 52 -2.83 -5.81 17.38
N LEU A 53 -3.03 -4.49 17.24
CA LEU A 53 -2.84 -3.76 15.99
C LEU A 53 -1.40 -3.86 15.50
N THR A 54 -0.41 -3.64 16.37
CA THR A 54 1.00 -3.67 16.00
C THR A 54 1.41 -5.06 15.51
N ILE A 55 1.01 -6.12 16.20
CA ILE A 55 1.31 -7.49 15.79
C ILE A 55 0.62 -7.82 14.46
N ASN A 56 -0.61 -7.39 14.26
CA ASN A 56 -1.33 -7.60 13.00
C ASN A 56 -0.62 -6.93 11.81
N ILE A 57 -0.19 -5.69 11.97
CA ILE A 57 0.59 -4.98 10.92
C ILE A 57 1.87 -5.75 10.62
N LEU A 58 2.58 -6.23 11.65
CA LEU A 58 3.83 -6.97 11.51
C LEU A 58 3.62 -8.32 10.82
N LEU A 59 2.56 -9.05 11.15
CA LEU A 59 2.22 -10.32 10.51
C LEU A 59 1.89 -10.13 9.01
N ILE A 60 1.08 -9.15 8.67
CA ILE A 60 0.78 -8.85 7.25
C ILE A 60 2.04 -8.37 6.51
N PHE A 61 2.87 -7.55 7.13
CA PHE A 61 4.16 -7.17 6.58
C PHE A 61 5.03 -8.41 6.26
N LEU A 62 5.15 -9.35 7.20
CA LEU A 62 5.90 -10.60 7.01
C LEU A 62 5.30 -11.46 5.89
N ILE A 63 3.98 -11.65 5.87
CA ILE A 63 3.28 -12.39 4.82
C ILE A 63 3.57 -11.77 3.46
N TYR A 64 3.52 -10.44 3.36
CA TYR A 64 3.77 -9.74 2.12
C TYR A 64 5.21 -9.91 1.64
N LYS A 65 6.18 -9.80 2.54
CA LYS A 65 7.61 -10.00 2.24
C LYS A 65 7.92 -11.43 1.82
N VAL A 66 7.29 -12.40 2.45
CA VAL A 66 7.47 -13.83 2.14
C VAL A 66 6.81 -14.18 0.82
N SER A 67 5.64 -13.63 0.53
CA SER A 67 4.82 -14.02 -0.64
C SER A 67 5.20 -13.30 -1.93
N TYR A 68 5.76 -12.08 -1.86
CA TYR A 68 5.98 -11.22 -3.01
C TYR A 68 7.36 -10.55 -3.03
N TYR A 69 7.82 -10.18 -4.24
CA TYR A 69 9.04 -9.37 -4.42
C TYR A 69 8.73 -7.89 -4.17
N VAL A 70 8.85 -7.46 -2.92
CA VAL A 70 8.49 -6.08 -2.52
C VAL A 70 9.56 -5.48 -1.63
N SER A 71 9.81 -4.17 -1.76
CA SER A 71 10.69 -3.43 -0.85
C SER A 71 10.10 -3.38 0.56
N ASN A 72 10.96 -3.34 1.59
CA ASN A 72 10.50 -3.28 2.99
C ASN A 72 9.59 -2.08 3.25
N LYS A 73 9.94 -0.93 2.66
CA LYS A 73 9.19 0.33 2.81
C LYS A 73 7.76 0.19 2.29
N THR A 74 7.62 -0.34 1.07
CA THR A 74 6.32 -0.53 0.43
C THR A 74 5.47 -1.57 1.16
N ALA A 75 6.09 -2.67 1.62
CA ALA A 75 5.38 -3.70 2.37
C ALA A 75 4.82 -3.16 3.69
N LEU A 76 5.61 -2.39 4.43
CA LEU A 76 5.19 -1.78 5.69
C LEU A 76 4.09 -0.74 5.47
N PHE A 77 4.23 0.12 4.46
CA PHE A 77 3.22 1.14 4.14
C PHE A 77 1.86 0.52 3.79
N ARG A 78 1.85 -0.52 2.95
CA ARG A 78 0.60 -1.20 2.57
C ARG A 78 -0.04 -1.96 3.72
N ALA A 79 0.75 -2.62 4.57
CA ALA A 79 0.23 -3.24 5.78
C ALA A 79 -0.38 -2.19 6.71
N GLY A 80 0.27 -1.04 6.89
CA GLY A 80 -0.23 0.07 7.70
C GLY A 80 -1.55 0.66 7.18
N ILE A 81 -1.64 0.92 5.87
CA ILE A 81 -2.90 1.41 5.26
C ILE A 81 -4.04 0.39 5.43
N LEU A 82 -3.79 -0.89 5.18
CA LEU A 82 -4.81 -1.92 5.32
C LEU A 82 -5.42 -1.89 6.72
N TYR A 83 -4.57 -1.84 7.75
CA TYR A 83 -5.04 -1.84 9.13
C TYR A 83 -5.62 -0.50 9.57
N ALA A 84 -5.13 0.63 9.06
CA ALA A 84 -5.76 1.92 9.30
C ALA A 84 -7.19 1.96 8.76
N LEU A 85 -7.40 1.49 7.52
CA LEU A 85 -8.72 1.39 6.92
C LEU A 85 -9.61 0.39 7.67
N TRP A 86 -9.04 -0.75 8.08
CA TRP A 86 -9.78 -1.75 8.85
C TRP A 86 -10.29 -1.19 10.18
N MET A 87 -9.42 -0.54 10.93
CA MET A 87 -9.77 0.08 12.22
C MET A 87 -10.83 1.18 12.05
N LEU A 88 -10.71 2.00 11.00
CA LEU A 88 -11.70 3.03 10.66
C LEU A 88 -13.08 2.42 10.38
N VAL A 89 -13.14 1.37 9.58
CA VAL A 89 -14.40 0.66 9.25
C VAL A 89 -15.01 0.03 10.49
N GLU A 90 -14.23 -0.62 11.34
CA GLU A 90 -14.71 -1.21 12.60
C GLU A 90 -15.30 -0.14 13.52
N VAL A 91 -14.61 0.97 13.70
CA VAL A 91 -15.07 2.07 14.53
C VAL A 91 -16.37 2.69 13.97
N ALA A 92 -16.44 2.93 12.66
CA ALA A 92 -17.64 3.46 12.01
C ALA A 92 -18.85 2.54 12.20
N VAL A 93 -18.67 1.24 11.96
CA VAL A 93 -19.75 0.24 12.09
C VAL A 93 -20.21 0.09 13.53
N ASN A 94 -19.28 0.02 14.49
CA ASN A 94 -19.61 -0.07 15.90
C ASN A 94 -20.38 1.17 16.39
N TYR A 95 -20.00 2.35 15.90
CA TYR A 95 -20.72 3.58 16.19
C TYR A 95 -22.14 3.57 15.60
N MET A 96 -22.30 3.16 14.33
CA MET A 96 -23.61 3.08 13.67
C MET A 96 -24.57 2.11 14.38
N LEU A 97 -24.06 0.98 14.88
CA LEU A 97 -24.85 -0.01 15.60
C LEU A 97 -25.21 0.41 17.02
N GLY A 98 -24.76 1.58 17.46
CA GLY A 98 -25.12 2.15 18.74
C GLY A 98 -24.55 1.42 19.95
N LYS A 99 -23.46 0.71 19.78
CA LYS A 99 -22.85 -0.13 20.82
C LYS A 99 -21.79 0.59 21.62
N THR A 100 -22.25 1.47 22.45
CA THR A 100 -21.46 2.00 23.55
C THR A 100 -21.97 1.36 24.85
N GLY A 101 -21.38 0.23 25.22
CA GLY A 101 -21.20 -0.14 26.62
C GLY A 101 -22.41 -0.56 27.45
N THR A 102 -23.24 -1.55 27.07
CA THR A 102 -24.07 -2.28 28.03
C THR A 102 -24.25 -3.75 27.69
N ALA A 103 -24.55 -4.56 28.68
CA ALA A 103 -24.43 -6.01 28.82
C ALA A 103 -25.16 -6.96 27.82
N GLU A 104 -25.78 -6.49 26.74
CA GLU A 104 -26.26 -7.35 25.65
C GLU A 104 -25.18 -7.60 24.60
N MET A 105 -23.96 -7.67 25.05
CA MET A 105 -22.70 -7.54 24.32
C MET A 105 -22.42 -8.62 23.28
N SER A 106 -22.98 -9.83 23.43
CA SER A 106 -22.48 -10.97 22.65
C SER A 106 -22.97 -10.97 21.18
N TYR A 107 -24.26 -10.86 20.96
CA TYR A 107 -24.79 -10.90 19.58
C TYR A 107 -24.42 -9.68 18.75
N GLY A 108 -24.52 -8.54 19.34
CA GLY A 108 -24.23 -7.35 18.60
C GLY A 108 -22.76 -7.11 18.26
N PHE A 109 -21.82 -7.62 19.05
CA PHE A 109 -20.40 -7.63 18.73
C PHE A 109 -20.13 -8.52 17.50
N ILE A 110 -20.77 -9.70 17.45
CA ILE A 110 -20.67 -10.61 16.31
C ILE A 110 -21.23 -9.96 15.05
N VAL A 111 -22.41 -9.33 15.11
CA VAL A 111 -23.05 -8.65 13.97
C VAL A 111 -22.18 -7.48 13.49
N GLY A 112 -21.67 -6.66 14.40
CA GLY A 112 -20.78 -5.56 14.08
C GLY A 112 -19.52 -6.01 13.33
N ASN A 113 -18.88 -7.07 13.81
CA ASN A 113 -17.70 -7.63 13.17
C ASN A 113 -18.00 -8.21 11.77
N VAL A 114 -19.15 -8.86 11.58
CA VAL A 114 -19.55 -9.37 10.25
C VAL A 114 -19.77 -8.21 9.27
N ILE A 115 -20.51 -7.18 9.70
CA ILE A 115 -20.77 -6.00 8.85
C ILE A 115 -19.46 -5.30 8.51
N SER A 116 -18.55 -5.10 9.48
CA SER A 116 -17.23 -4.49 9.24
C SER A 116 -16.42 -5.26 8.20
N GLN A 117 -16.42 -6.60 8.28
CA GLN A 117 -15.73 -7.45 7.31
C GLN A 117 -16.33 -7.34 5.91
N ILE A 118 -17.67 -7.28 5.79
CA ILE A 118 -18.34 -7.10 4.49
C ILE A 118 -17.98 -5.73 3.89
N VAL A 119 -18.06 -4.67 4.68
CA VAL A 119 -17.70 -3.31 4.23
C VAL A 119 -16.23 -3.27 3.80
N MET A 120 -15.34 -3.86 4.58
CA MET A 120 -13.92 -3.93 4.23
C MET A 120 -13.66 -4.74 2.96
N TYR A 121 -14.39 -5.83 2.73
CA TYR A 121 -14.31 -6.62 1.50
C TYR A 121 -14.71 -5.78 0.27
N ILE A 122 -15.81 -5.03 0.36
CA ILE A 122 -16.25 -4.12 -0.70
C ILE A 122 -15.19 -3.05 -0.96
N LEU A 123 -14.66 -2.43 0.10
CA LEU A 123 -13.66 -1.39 0.01
C LEU A 123 -12.36 -1.89 -0.67
N VAL A 124 -11.89 -3.08 -0.34
CA VAL A 124 -10.74 -3.71 -0.99
C VAL A 124 -11.01 -3.98 -2.49
N HIS A 125 -12.23 -4.37 -2.86
CA HIS A 125 -12.59 -4.56 -4.27
C HIS A 125 -12.65 -3.25 -5.03
N VAL A 126 -13.14 -2.18 -4.42
CA VAL A 126 -13.11 -0.82 -5.00
C VAL A 126 -11.66 -0.37 -5.21
N LEU A 127 -10.81 -0.51 -4.19
CA LEU A 127 -9.37 -0.18 -4.30
C LEU A 127 -8.69 -0.98 -5.42
N LYS A 128 -9.01 -2.26 -5.55
CA LYS A 128 -8.49 -3.11 -6.64
C LYS A 128 -8.92 -2.60 -8.01
N ARG A 129 -10.17 -2.14 -8.16
CA ARG A 129 -10.72 -1.67 -9.44
C ARG A 129 -10.16 -0.31 -9.84
N CYS A 130 -9.89 0.56 -8.88
CA CYS A 130 -9.37 1.92 -9.12
C CYS A 130 -7.89 1.91 -9.53
N ARG A 131 -7.18 0.82 -9.30
CA ARG A 131 -5.76 0.71 -9.59
C ARG A 131 -5.48 0.51 -11.08
N LYS A 132 -4.58 1.33 -11.62
CA LYS A 132 -4.18 1.32 -13.05
C LYS A 132 -2.76 0.83 -13.33
N SER A 133 -1.90 0.64 -12.31
CA SER A 133 -0.47 0.34 -12.54
C SER A 133 0.04 -0.82 -11.70
N ASP A 134 0.87 -1.67 -12.34
CA ASP A 134 1.51 -2.85 -11.73
C ASP A 134 2.90 -2.56 -11.15
N SER A 135 3.54 -1.46 -11.53
CA SER A 135 4.88 -1.09 -11.08
C SER A 135 4.85 -0.04 -9.99
N LEU A 136 5.61 -0.28 -8.91
CA LEU A 136 5.83 0.70 -7.85
C LEU A 136 7.22 1.27 -8.02
N PRO A 137 7.34 2.57 -8.25
CA PRO A 137 8.62 3.22 -8.30
C PRO A 137 9.28 3.26 -6.92
N GLU A 138 10.59 3.32 -6.92
CA GLU A 138 11.37 3.59 -5.72
C GLU A 138 11.21 5.06 -5.31
N ILE A 139 10.28 5.30 -4.42
CA ILE A 139 10.08 6.61 -3.81
C ILE A 139 11.20 6.89 -2.81
N SER A 140 11.73 8.11 -2.83
CA SER A 140 12.76 8.52 -1.87
C SER A 140 12.26 8.43 -0.42
N LEU A 141 13.18 8.15 0.52
CA LEU A 141 12.84 7.95 1.94
C LEU A 141 12.04 9.12 2.53
N LYS A 142 12.34 10.37 2.11
CA LYS A 142 11.66 11.57 2.60
C LYS A 142 10.16 11.57 2.27
N TYR A 143 9.78 11.25 1.04
CA TYR A 143 8.39 11.17 0.62
C TYR A 143 7.68 9.97 1.26
N TRP A 144 8.40 8.85 1.43
CA TRP A 144 7.86 7.67 2.07
C TRP A 144 7.47 7.92 3.53
N ILE A 145 8.33 8.61 4.31
CA ILE A 145 8.03 8.98 5.71
C ILE A 145 6.78 9.87 5.78
N ARG A 146 6.67 10.87 4.91
CA ARG A 146 5.51 11.77 4.89
C ARG A 146 4.21 11.03 4.58
N LEU A 147 4.22 10.11 3.63
CA LEU A 147 3.05 9.31 3.28
C LEU A 147 2.66 8.33 4.39
N PHE A 148 3.64 7.73 5.06
CA PHE A 148 3.39 6.80 6.17
C PHE A 148 2.84 7.51 7.42
N LEU A 149 3.17 8.78 7.61
CA LEU A 149 2.68 9.57 8.74
C LEU A 149 1.16 9.70 8.73
N ILE A 150 0.52 9.78 7.56
CA ILE A 150 -0.94 9.96 7.43
C ILE A 150 -1.71 8.78 8.04
N PRO A 151 -1.50 7.51 7.64
CA PRO A 151 -2.18 6.37 8.28
C PRO A 151 -1.87 6.27 9.79
N LEU A 152 -0.64 6.58 10.20
CA LEU A 152 -0.24 6.51 11.60
C LEU A 152 -0.97 7.56 12.46
N VAL A 153 -1.03 8.82 11.99
CA VAL A 153 -1.80 9.88 12.66
C VAL A 153 -3.28 9.55 12.67
N THR A 154 -3.81 8.97 11.60
CA THR A 154 -5.22 8.54 11.53
C THR A 154 -5.55 7.53 12.62
N ILE A 155 -4.72 6.50 12.80
CA ILE A 155 -4.89 5.49 13.86
C ILE A 155 -4.89 6.16 15.24
N TYR A 156 -3.95 7.07 15.49
CA TYR A 156 -3.83 7.78 16.75
C TYR A 156 -5.07 8.65 17.04
N VAL A 157 -5.50 9.46 16.07
CA VAL A 157 -6.66 10.34 16.20
C VAL A 157 -7.93 9.54 16.50
N ILE A 158 -8.17 8.47 15.75
CA ILE A 158 -9.37 7.63 15.93
C ILE A 158 -9.35 6.94 17.28
N HIS A 159 -8.21 6.40 17.70
CA HIS A 159 -8.08 5.77 19.00
C HIS A 159 -8.44 6.74 20.16
N ASN A 160 -7.87 7.94 20.14
CA ASN A 160 -8.17 8.95 21.15
C ASN A 160 -9.62 9.44 21.08
N THR A 161 -10.13 9.71 19.89
CA THR A 161 -11.51 10.19 19.73
C THR A 161 -12.52 9.13 20.15
N PHE A 162 -12.24 7.85 19.90
CA PHE A 162 -13.07 6.75 20.37
C PHE A 162 -13.16 6.73 21.91
N HIS A 163 -12.04 6.84 22.62
CA HIS A 163 -12.02 6.89 24.08
C HIS A 163 -12.80 8.07 24.65
N LEU A 164 -12.68 9.25 24.03
CA LEU A 164 -13.42 10.45 24.46
C LEU A 164 -14.93 10.33 24.19
N THR A 165 -15.32 9.67 23.12
CA THR A 165 -16.73 9.53 22.71
C THR A 165 -17.47 8.49 23.55
N VAL A 166 -16.78 7.45 24.04
CA VAL A 166 -17.36 6.44 24.94
C VAL A 166 -17.80 7.07 26.28
N GLN A 167 -17.18 8.19 26.69
CA GLN A 167 -17.53 8.92 27.90
C GLN A 167 -18.68 9.95 27.69
N ASN A 168 -18.88 10.40 26.46
CA ASN A 168 -19.90 11.40 26.09
C ASN A 168 -20.82 10.86 25.00
N GLN A 169 -22.13 11.10 25.14
CA GLN A 169 -23.20 10.66 24.25
C GLN A 169 -22.87 10.74 22.74
N ARG A 170 -23.57 9.90 21.92
CA ARG A 170 -23.48 9.83 20.45
C ARG A 170 -23.27 11.19 19.82
N ASN A 171 -22.06 11.46 19.35
CA ASN A 171 -21.75 12.73 18.71
C ASN A 171 -21.60 12.50 17.19
N ILE A 172 -22.52 13.07 16.40
CA ILE A 172 -22.51 12.99 14.94
C ILE A 172 -21.17 13.47 14.34
N PHE A 173 -20.47 14.37 15.03
CA PHE A 173 -19.14 14.83 14.61
C PHE A 173 -18.10 13.71 14.60
N PHE A 174 -18.23 12.72 15.48
CA PHE A 174 -17.34 11.55 15.46
C PHE A 174 -17.53 10.72 14.20
N LEU A 175 -18.77 10.49 13.76
CA LEU A 175 -19.06 9.80 12.50
C LEU A 175 -18.50 10.55 11.31
N ILE A 176 -18.73 11.87 11.25
CA ILE A 176 -18.20 12.72 10.17
C ILE A 176 -16.68 12.66 10.14
N THR A 177 -16.03 12.80 11.29
CA THR A 177 -14.55 12.70 11.41
C THR A 177 -14.04 11.35 10.91
N THR A 178 -14.71 10.26 11.27
CA THR A 178 -14.34 8.91 10.82
C THR A 178 -14.44 8.75 9.30
N ILE A 179 -15.53 9.26 8.70
CA ILE A 179 -15.73 9.24 7.24
C ILE A 179 -14.65 10.08 6.55
N LEU A 180 -14.35 11.28 7.05
CA LEU A 180 -13.28 12.14 6.51
C LEU A 180 -11.92 11.46 6.59
N MET A 181 -11.61 10.76 7.67
CA MET A 181 -10.37 10.01 7.82
C MET A 181 -10.26 8.84 6.84
N ILE A 182 -11.37 8.13 6.54
CA ILE A 182 -11.40 7.11 5.50
C ILE A 182 -11.07 7.75 4.13
N LEU A 183 -11.67 8.88 3.83
CA LEU A 183 -11.46 9.61 2.58
C LEU A 183 -10.01 10.10 2.45
N ILE A 184 -9.41 10.63 3.50
CA ILE A 184 -7.99 11.04 3.53
C ILE A 184 -7.07 9.85 3.25
N ASN A 185 -7.30 8.70 3.87
CA ASN A 185 -6.49 7.51 3.62
C ASN A 185 -6.67 6.97 2.18
N TYR A 186 -7.89 7.05 1.63
CA TYR A 186 -8.15 6.72 0.24
C TYR A 186 -7.39 7.65 -0.72
N VAL A 187 -7.46 8.96 -0.50
CA VAL A 187 -6.75 9.95 -1.32
C VAL A 187 -5.24 9.77 -1.21
N THR A 188 -4.72 9.49 0.00
CA THR A 188 -3.29 9.21 0.21
C THR A 188 -2.83 8.02 -0.62
N PHE A 189 -3.65 6.99 -0.70
CA PHE A 189 -3.39 5.81 -1.52
C PHE A 189 -3.37 6.16 -3.03
N ASP A 190 -4.33 6.93 -3.53
CA ASP A 190 -4.39 7.37 -4.93
C ASP A 190 -3.20 8.28 -5.30
N VAL A 191 -2.84 9.21 -4.41
CA VAL A 191 -1.66 10.08 -4.60
C VAL A 191 -0.37 9.26 -4.63
N TYR A 192 -0.26 8.26 -3.76
CA TYR A 192 0.90 7.36 -3.75
C TYR A 192 1.06 6.61 -5.07
N ASP A 193 -0.02 6.04 -5.60
CA ASP A 193 -0.01 5.33 -6.89
C ASP A 193 0.33 6.27 -8.06
N LYS A 194 -0.23 7.49 -8.08
CA LYS A 194 0.04 8.50 -9.12
C LYS A 194 1.47 9.03 -9.07
N LEU A 195 1.96 9.35 -7.88
CA LEU A 195 3.35 9.82 -7.69
C LEU A 195 4.33 8.75 -8.17
N GLY A 196 3.99 7.51 -7.89
CA GLY A 196 4.75 6.39 -8.33
C GLY A 196 4.92 6.33 -9.84
N ASN A 197 3.81 6.38 -10.55
CA ASN A 197 3.78 6.34 -12.02
C ASN A 197 4.49 7.56 -12.62
N HIS A 198 4.34 8.74 -12.03
CA HIS A 198 5.01 9.94 -12.50
C HIS A 198 6.54 9.82 -12.42
N LEU A 199 7.06 9.35 -11.28
CA LEU A 199 8.49 9.15 -11.09
C LEU A 199 9.08 8.08 -12.04
N GLU A 200 8.34 7.02 -12.33
CA GLU A 200 8.75 6.01 -13.31
C GLU A 200 8.81 6.59 -14.72
N THR A 201 7.80 7.38 -15.10
CA THR A 201 7.76 8.05 -16.42
C THR A 201 8.91 9.04 -16.55
N GLU A 202 9.18 9.82 -15.52
CA GLU A 202 10.30 10.78 -15.49
C GLU A 202 11.65 10.09 -15.66
N LYS A 203 11.87 8.96 -14.94
CA LYS A 203 13.09 8.15 -15.11
C LYS A 203 13.24 7.61 -16.56
N LYS A 204 12.14 7.15 -17.16
CA LYS A 204 12.16 6.68 -18.56
C LYS A 204 12.48 7.80 -19.53
N ASN A 205 11.89 8.98 -19.35
CA ASN A 205 12.14 10.14 -20.18
C ASN A 205 13.62 10.57 -20.11
N LEU A 206 14.18 10.62 -18.88
CA LEU A 206 15.59 10.93 -18.69
C LEU A 206 16.51 9.89 -19.39
N ALA A 207 16.17 8.60 -19.29
CA ALA A 207 16.92 7.55 -19.98
C ALA A 207 16.86 7.71 -21.52
N TYR A 208 15.70 8.06 -22.07
CA TYR A 208 15.55 8.35 -23.50
C TYR A 208 16.35 9.57 -23.94
N GLU A 209 16.34 10.66 -23.18
CA GLU A 209 17.14 11.84 -23.45
C GLU A 209 18.64 11.52 -23.50
N GLN A 210 19.13 10.73 -22.53
CA GLN A 210 20.52 10.26 -22.52
C GLN A 210 20.83 9.38 -23.74
N GLN A 211 19.91 8.50 -24.14
CA GLN A 211 20.10 7.66 -25.33
C GLN A 211 20.13 8.49 -26.61
N ILE A 212 19.26 9.49 -26.76
CA ILE A 212 19.24 10.41 -27.90
C ILE A 212 20.56 11.22 -27.93
N ALA A 213 21.02 11.73 -26.81
CA ALA A 213 22.29 12.45 -26.74
C ALA A 213 23.48 11.58 -27.15
N LEU A 214 23.50 10.31 -26.71
CA LEU A 214 24.52 9.35 -27.11
C LEU A 214 24.46 9.03 -28.62
N CYS A 215 23.29 8.80 -29.21
CA CYS A 215 23.10 8.57 -30.64
C CYS A 215 23.56 9.76 -31.46
N ASN A 216 23.22 10.98 -31.04
CA ASN A 216 23.67 12.21 -31.73
C ASN A 216 25.19 12.38 -31.67
N LYS A 217 25.83 12.07 -30.55
CA LYS A 217 27.29 12.08 -30.42
C LYS A 217 27.94 11.05 -31.37
N GLN A 218 27.43 9.83 -31.38
CA GLN A 218 27.94 8.78 -32.31
C GLN A 218 27.74 9.14 -33.79
N ALA A 219 26.61 9.80 -34.12
CA ALA A 219 26.38 10.27 -35.48
C ALA A 219 27.39 11.35 -35.89
N ALA A 220 27.66 12.31 -34.99
CA ALA A 220 28.67 13.35 -35.22
C ALA A 220 30.09 12.76 -35.37
N GLU A 221 30.47 11.80 -34.54
CA GLU A 221 31.75 11.10 -34.61
C GLU A 221 31.91 10.32 -35.94
N ARG A 222 30.85 9.64 -36.40
CA ARG A 222 30.85 8.95 -37.68
C ARG A 222 30.96 9.91 -38.86
N GLU A 223 30.27 11.03 -38.84
CA GLU A 223 30.35 12.07 -39.85
C GLU A 223 31.76 12.66 -39.95
N ALA A 224 32.37 12.98 -38.77
CA ALA A 224 33.76 13.46 -38.72
C ALA A 224 34.74 12.41 -39.34
N ALA A 225 34.62 11.15 -38.97
CA ALA A 225 35.46 10.08 -39.51
C ALA A 225 35.24 9.88 -41.03
N TYR A 226 33.99 10.02 -41.50
CA TYR A 226 33.70 9.96 -42.94
C TYR A 226 34.33 11.13 -43.69
N GLN A 227 34.26 12.34 -43.19
CA GLN A 227 34.88 13.52 -43.78
C GLN A 227 36.41 13.40 -43.83
N GLU A 228 37.02 12.89 -42.75
CA GLU A 228 38.47 12.64 -42.75
C GLU A 228 38.88 11.59 -43.76
N THR A 229 38.15 10.47 -43.87
CA THR A 229 38.38 9.43 -44.87
C THR A 229 38.24 9.97 -46.30
N ARG A 230 37.27 10.85 -46.54
CA ARG A 230 37.08 11.53 -47.83
C ARG A 230 38.23 12.45 -48.15
N ARG A 231 38.74 13.18 -47.17
CA ARG A 231 39.90 14.05 -47.36
C ARG A 231 41.15 13.27 -47.70
N VAL A 232 41.48 12.21 -46.97
CA VAL A 232 42.60 11.31 -47.25
C VAL A 232 42.50 10.70 -48.64
N ARG A 233 41.33 10.27 -49.06
CA ARG A 233 41.10 9.72 -50.40
C ARG A 233 41.33 10.78 -51.50
N HIS A 234 40.90 12.01 -51.28
CA HIS A 234 41.13 13.12 -52.22
C HIS A 234 42.63 13.42 -52.36
N ASP A 235 43.33 13.45 -51.24
CA ASP A 235 44.78 13.77 -51.24
C ASP A 235 45.57 12.62 -51.90
N LEU A 236 45.23 11.35 -51.67
CA LEU A 236 45.85 10.20 -52.37
C LEU A 236 45.64 10.23 -53.90
N ASN A 237 44.44 10.59 -54.36
CA ASN A 237 44.17 10.72 -55.79
C ASN A 237 44.95 11.89 -56.38
N GLY A 238 45.25 12.95 -55.65
CA GLY A 238 46.10 14.07 -56.13
C GLY A 238 47.57 13.72 -56.23
N TYR A 239 48.07 12.65 -55.57
CA TYR A 239 49.45 12.17 -55.68
C TYR A 239 49.65 11.16 -56.78
N LEU A 240 48.56 10.59 -57.37
CA LEU A 240 48.62 9.58 -58.46
C LEU A 240 48.49 10.18 -59.86
N VAL A 241 48.32 11.48 -60.02
CA VAL A 241 48.34 12.26 -61.25
C VAL A 241 49.63 13.03 -61.36
#